data_f0632d3b2d001a8a02efe05f101c4716
#
_entry.id   f0632d3b2d001a8a02efe05f101c4716
#
_cell.length_a   1.000
_cell.length_b   1.000
_cell.length_c   1.000
_cell.angle_alpha   90.00
_cell.angle_beta   90.00
_cell.angle_gamma   90.00
#
_symmetry.space_group_name_H-M   'P 1'
#
loop_
_entity.id
_entity.type
_entity.pdbx_description
1 polymer ?
#
loop_
_entity_poly.entity_id
_entity_poly.type
_entity_poly.pdbx_seq_one_letter_code
_entity_poly.pdbx_strand_id
1 'polypeptide(L)'
;MNDLHPDQARQLLQKDPQSLLLDVREPWEVERAALPLPPQQRLHMPMATVPLRLPEIPRSQSVVCICHHGARSAQVVAFLLRQGYSSVYNLAGGI
;
A
#
# COMPACT_ATOMS: atom_id res chain seq x y z
N MET A 1 11.15 10.55 -3.07
CA MET A 1 9.90 9.79 -3.10
C MET A 1 9.62 9.20 -1.72
N ASN A 2 8.39 8.87 -1.45
CA ASN A 2 7.95 8.43 -0.12
C ASN A 2 8.22 6.93 0.10
N ASP A 3 9.48 6.54 0.12
CA ASP A 3 9.87 5.16 0.35
C ASP A 3 10.07 4.88 1.84
N LEU A 4 9.60 3.72 2.29
CA LEU A 4 9.85 3.22 3.63
C LEU A 4 10.61 1.90 3.54
N HIS A 5 11.58 1.72 4.43
CA HIS A 5 12.18 0.41 4.65
C HIS A 5 11.19 -0.49 5.41
N PRO A 6 11.35 -1.82 5.34
CA PRO A 6 10.42 -2.74 6.02
C PRO A 6 10.21 -2.43 7.50
N ASP A 7 11.27 -2.08 8.23
CA ASP A 7 11.14 -1.75 9.65
C ASP A 7 10.31 -0.50 9.89
N GLN A 8 10.48 0.52 9.05
CA GLN A 8 9.71 1.75 9.14
C GLN A 8 8.24 1.51 8.82
N ALA A 9 7.96 0.71 7.79
CA ALA A 9 6.60 0.36 7.43
C ALA A 9 5.91 -0.42 8.56
N ARG A 10 6.61 -1.40 9.15
CA ARG A 10 6.08 -2.17 10.25
C ARG A 10 5.75 -1.28 11.46
N GLN A 11 6.65 -0.36 11.80
CA GLN A 11 6.43 0.57 12.90
C GLN A 11 5.22 1.46 12.66
N LEU A 12 5.07 1.99 11.44
CA LEU A 12 3.92 2.82 11.10
C LEU A 12 2.61 2.04 11.26
N LEU A 13 2.56 0.82 10.72
CA LEU A 13 1.35 0.00 10.75
C LEU A 13 1.00 -0.45 12.17
N GLN A 14 2.00 -0.68 13.02
CA GLN A 14 1.78 -1.07 14.40
C GLN A 14 1.34 0.10 15.29
N LYS A 15 1.94 1.28 15.08
CA LYS A 15 1.67 2.44 15.93
C LYS A 15 0.38 3.14 15.57
N ASP A 16 -0.02 3.08 14.30
CA ASP A 16 -1.22 3.76 13.82
C ASP A 16 -2.25 2.72 13.37
N PRO A 17 -3.25 2.40 14.20
CA PRO A 17 -4.28 1.42 13.84
C PRO A 17 -5.14 1.85 12.64
N GLN A 18 -5.11 3.15 12.30
CA GLN A 18 -5.85 3.67 11.15
C GLN A 18 -5.03 3.58 9.86
N SER A 19 -3.73 3.27 9.95
CA SER A 19 -2.91 3.12 8.76
C SER A 19 -3.32 1.88 7.97
N LEU A 20 -3.09 1.94 6.65
CA LEU A 20 -3.57 0.92 5.72
C LEU A 20 -2.42 0.38 4.90
N LEU A 21 -2.40 -0.94 4.73
CA LEU A 21 -1.53 -1.60 3.76
C LEU A 21 -2.32 -1.81 2.48
N LEU A 22 -1.89 -1.16 1.40
CA LEU A 22 -2.50 -1.31 0.08
C LEU A 22 -1.65 -2.27 -0.75
N ASP A 23 -2.15 -3.47 -0.94
CA ASP A 23 -1.47 -4.51 -1.72
C ASP A 23 -1.94 -4.43 -3.17
N VAL A 24 -1.03 -4.05 -4.08
CA VAL A 24 -1.38 -3.84 -5.49
C VAL A 24 -0.95 -5.01 -6.37
N ARG A 25 -0.60 -6.15 -5.75
CA ARG A 25 -0.24 -7.37 -6.45
C ARG A 25 -1.47 -8.05 -7.04
N GLU A 26 -1.25 -9.03 -7.93
CA GLU A 26 -2.31 -9.84 -8.47
C GLU A 26 -2.80 -10.86 -7.43
N PRO A 27 -4.06 -11.36 -7.56
CA PRO A 27 -4.61 -12.29 -6.57
C PRO A 27 -3.75 -13.54 -6.33
N TRP A 28 -3.15 -14.09 -7.39
CA TRP A 28 -2.32 -15.29 -7.25
C TRP A 28 -1.04 -15.03 -6.46
N GLU A 29 -0.54 -13.79 -6.48
CA GLU A 29 0.62 -13.41 -5.67
C GLU A 29 0.24 -13.31 -4.18
N VAL A 30 -0.92 -12.74 -3.89
CA VAL A 30 -1.40 -12.58 -2.52
C VAL A 30 -1.64 -13.93 -1.86
N GLU A 31 -2.15 -14.90 -2.63
CA GLU A 31 -2.36 -16.25 -2.13
C GLU A 31 -1.06 -16.93 -1.70
N ARG A 32 0.06 -16.58 -2.34
CA ARG A 32 1.36 -17.18 -2.03
C ARG A 32 2.00 -16.59 -0.77
N ALA A 33 1.84 -15.30 -0.55
CA ALA A 33 2.44 -14.62 0.59
C ALA A 33 1.68 -13.35 0.89
N ALA A 34 1.31 -13.14 2.16
CA ALA A 34 0.65 -11.93 2.62
C ALA A 34 1.21 -11.57 3.98
N LEU A 35 1.21 -10.26 4.30
CA LEU A 35 1.65 -9.80 5.61
C LEU A 35 0.57 -10.09 6.66
N PRO A 36 0.99 -10.49 7.89
CA PRO A 36 0.04 -10.85 8.95
C PRO A 36 -0.51 -9.60 9.65
N LEU A 37 -1.38 -8.88 8.97
CA LEU A 37 -2.03 -7.69 9.54
C LEU A 37 -3.51 -7.95 9.78
N PRO A 38 -4.13 -7.21 10.72
CA PRO A 38 -5.58 -7.28 10.87
C PRO A 38 -6.30 -6.93 9.58
N PRO A 39 -7.46 -7.56 9.29
CA PRO A 39 -8.18 -7.29 8.04
C PRO A 39 -8.52 -5.82 7.82
N GLN A 40 -8.78 -5.05 8.87
CA GLN A 40 -9.11 -3.64 8.76
C GLN A 40 -7.92 -2.78 8.32
N GLN A 41 -6.71 -3.31 8.39
CA GLN A 41 -5.50 -2.61 7.94
C GLN A 41 -5.00 -3.11 6.58
N ARG A 42 -5.74 -3.99 5.93
CA ARG A 42 -5.34 -4.54 4.62
C ARG A 42 -6.40 -4.24 3.58
N LEU A 43 -5.97 -3.76 2.43
CA LEU A 43 -6.82 -3.59 1.26
C LEU A 43 -6.08 -4.16 0.06
N HIS A 44 -6.63 -5.19 -0.55
CA HIS A 44 -6.09 -5.77 -1.77
C HIS A 44 -6.74 -5.13 -2.98
N MET A 45 -5.94 -4.50 -3.81
CA MET A 45 -6.42 -3.78 -4.98
C MET A 45 -5.39 -3.90 -6.09
N PRO A 46 -5.52 -4.90 -6.99
CA PRO A 46 -4.58 -5.04 -8.10
C PRO A 46 -4.35 -3.72 -8.81
N MET A 47 -3.10 -3.44 -9.19
CA MET A 47 -2.67 -2.13 -9.68
C MET A 47 -3.60 -1.56 -10.76
N ALA A 48 -4.03 -2.39 -11.71
CA ALA A 48 -4.87 -1.94 -12.81
C ALA A 48 -6.26 -1.45 -12.35
N THR A 49 -6.70 -1.86 -11.17
CA THR A 49 -8.03 -1.49 -10.64
C THR A 49 -8.00 -0.23 -9.79
N VAL A 50 -6.82 0.27 -9.42
CA VAL A 50 -6.70 1.40 -8.50
C VAL A 50 -7.45 2.64 -9.00
N PRO A 51 -7.32 3.07 -10.27
CA PRO A 51 -8.03 4.26 -10.72
C PRO A 51 -9.55 4.15 -10.59
N LEU A 52 -10.10 2.97 -10.83
CA LEU A 52 -11.55 2.73 -10.75
C LEU A 52 -12.04 2.62 -9.31
N ARG A 53 -11.17 2.19 -8.42
CA ARG A 53 -11.51 1.95 -7.01
C ARG A 53 -10.96 3.04 -6.08
N LEU A 54 -10.56 4.16 -6.61
CA LEU A 54 -9.94 5.24 -5.85
C LEU A 54 -10.76 5.67 -4.62
N PRO A 55 -12.12 5.77 -4.68
CA PRO A 55 -12.91 6.15 -3.52
C PRO A 55 -12.78 5.19 -2.32
N GLU A 56 -12.31 3.97 -2.53
CA GLU A 56 -12.12 3.01 -1.44
C GLU A 56 -10.84 3.29 -0.64
N ILE A 57 -9.95 4.12 -1.16
CA ILE A 57 -8.68 4.44 -0.49
C ILE A 57 -8.88 5.73 0.32
N PRO A 58 -8.79 5.66 1.67
CA PRO A 58 -9.04 6.84 2.50
C PRO A 58 -7.93 7.88 2.34
N ARG A 59 -8.33 9.15 2.24
CA ARG A 59 -7.39 10.26 2.06
C ARG A 59 -6.75 10.73 3.35
N SER A 60 -7.44 10.50 4.49
CA SER A 60 -7.00 10.98 5.79
C SER A 60 -6.10 10.01 6.54
N GLN A 61 -5.91 8.81 6.01
CA GLN A 61 -5.11 7.77 6.64
C GLN A 61 -3.77 7.63 5.94
N SER A 62 -2.77 7.11 6.67
CA SER A 62 -1.49 6.74 6.08
C SER A 62 -1.65 5.44 5.30
N VAL A 63 -1.16 5.41 4.07
CA VAL A 63 -1.29 4.25 3.17
C VAL A 63 0.10 3.79 2.76
N VAL A 64 0.43 2.54 3.03
CA VAL A 64 1.68 1.90 2.59
C VAL A 64 1.33 0.98 1.43
N CYS A 65 1.86 1.30 0.25
CA CYS A 65 1.64 0.50 -0.95
C CYS A 65 2.73 -0.56 -1.08
N ILE A 66 2.34 -1.79 -1.39
CA ILE A 66 3.28 -2.90 -1.55
C ILE A 66 3.06 -3.66 -2.84
N CYS A 67 4.16 -4.19 -3.39
CA CYS A 67 4.14 -5.19 -4.44
C CYS A 67 5.32 -6.13 -4.26
N HIS A 68 5.64 -6.98 -5.25
CA HIS A 68 6.70 -7.98 -5.08
C HIS A 68 8.10 -7.34 -5.01
N HIS A 69 8.39 -6.39 -5.91
CA HIS A 69 9.72 -5.77 -5.99
C HIS A 69 9.75 -4.27 -5.69
N GLY A 70 8.60 -3.64 -5.49
CA GLY A 70 8.50 -2.21 -5.20
C GLY A 70 8.24 -1.33 -6.42
N ALA A 71 8.32 -1.86 -7.65
CA ALA A 71 8.14 -1.05 -8.87
C ALA A 71 6.68 -0.69 -9.14
N ARG A 72 5.78 -1.67 -9.07
CA ARG A 72 4.34 -1.44 -9.29
C ARG A 72 3.78 -0.53 -8.20
N SER A 73 4.15 -0.78 -6.96
CA SER A 73 3.66 0.03 -5.83
C SER A 73 4.19 1.46 -5.92
N ALA A 74 5.42 1.66 -6.40
CA ALA A 74 5.95 3.01 -6.61
C ALA A 74 5.11 3.78 -7.64
N GLN A 75 4.66 3.13 -8.71
CA GLN A 75 3.77 3.75 -9.69
C GLN A 75 2.43 4.13 -9.09
N VAL A 76 1.89 3.27 -8.22
CA VAL A 76 0.63 3.57 -7.52
C VAL A 76 0.80 4.75 -6.58
N VAL A 77 1.91 4.81 -5.83
CA VAL A 77 2.19 5.98 -4.97
C VAL A 77 2.23 7.26 -5.80
N ALA A 78 2.92 7.25 -6.93
CA ALA A 78 2.99 8.41 -7.81
C ALA A 78 1.60 8.84 -8.30
N PHE A 79 0.76 7.86 -8.66
CA PHE A 79 -0.61 8.14 -9.08
C PHE A 79 -1.42 8.77 -7.93
N LEU A 80 -1.34 8.18 -6.73
CA LEU A 80 -2.09 8.68 -5.57
C LEU A 80 -1.65 10.09 -5.18
N LEU A 81 -0.35 10.39 -5.26
CA LEU A 81 0.13 11.76 -5.02
C LEU A 81 -0.48 12.74 -6.02
N ARG A 82 -0.56 12.37 -7.29
CA ARG A 82 -1.21 13.21 -8.30
C ARG A 82 -2.70 13.40 -8.05
N GLN A 83 -3.33 12.44 -7.38
CA GLN A 83 -4.75 12.53 -7.03
C GLN A 83 -5.01 13.27 -5.72
N GLY A 84 -3.99 13.88 -5.13
CA GLY A 84 -4.13 14.70 -3.94
C GLY A 84 -3.91 13.99 -2.62
N TYR A 85 -3.52 12.73 -2.63
CA TYR A 85 -3.12 12.02 -1.41
C TYR A 85 -1.78 12.55 -0.92
N SER A 86 -1.61 12.67 0.41
CA SER A 86 -0.38 13.21 0.98
C SER A 86 0.39 12.20 1.82
N SER A 87 -0.30 11.28 2.50
CA SER A 87 0.33 10.30 3.41
C SER A 87 0.39 8.93 2.76
N VAL A 88 1.05 8.84 1.61
CA VAL A 88 1.21 7.60 0.87
C VAL A 88 2.69 7.26 0.75
N TYR A 89 3.00 5.98 0.93
CA TYR A 89 4.38 5.50 0.99
C TYR A 89 4.52 4.22 0.20
N ASN A 90 5.74 3.99 -0.31
CA ASN A 90 6.09 2.76 -1.01
C ASN A 90 6.97 1.89 -0.11
N LEU A 91 6.65 0.61 0.00
CA LEU A 91 7.53 -0.33 0.68
C LEU A 91 8.72 -0.63 -0.23
N ALA A 92 9.89 -0.11 0.14
CA ALA A 92 11.10 -0.28 -0.65
C ALA A 92 11.48 -1.77 -0.72
N GLY A 93 11.73 -2.23 -1.94
CA GLY A 93 12.12 -3.62 -2.18
C GLY A 93 10.95 -4.61 -2.24
N GLY A 94 9.77 -4.21 -1.82
CA GLY A 94 8.59 -5.07 -1.85
C GLY A 94 8.62 -6.22 -0.84
N ILE A 95 7.83 -7.24 -1.12
CA ILE A 95 7.76 -8.44 -0.27
C ILE A 95 7.96 -9.71 -1.06
#